data_612cc4f111fd8e5acd86a8e971545359
#
_entry.id   612cc4f111fd8e5acd86a8e971545359
#
_cell.length_a   1.000
_cell.length_b   1.000
_cell.length_c   1.000
_cell.angle_alpha   90.00
_cell.angle_beta   90.00
_cell.angle_gamma   90.00
#
_symmetry.space_group_name_H-M   'P 1'
#
loop_
_entity.id
_entity.type
_entity.pdbx_description
1 polymer ?
#
loop_
_entity_poly.entity_id
_entity_poly.type
_entity_poly.pdbx_seq_one_letter_code
_entity_poly.pdbx_strand_id
1 'polypeptide(L)'
;MLLSGVDTHLNGLGNMTEWTAPNQKGVPGYEGTLNKRVATLPQLLQGAGYHTYMVGKWHLGKQPDLIPAARGFERDFTLMQGGGSNWSDMGYPNPAHPQLTYMRNGQRIDKLPDDHFSSAAFSDFIIESVDEQKGDGKPFFAYLSFQAVH
;
A
#
# COMPACT_ATOMS: atom_id res chain seq x y z
N MET A 1 9.20 -7.00 5.91
CA MET A 1 9.11 -7.86 7.12
C MET A 1 7.90 -7.53 7.99
N LEU A 2 7.60 -6.27 8.30
CA LEU A 2 6.46 -5.90 9.16
C LEU A 2 5.13 -6.58 8.76
N LEU A 3 4.74 -6.49 7.49
CA LEU A 3 3.47 -7.04 7.02
C LEU A 3 3.44 -8.56 6.79
N SER A 4 4.58 -9.26 6.90
CA SER A 4 4.63 -10.70 6.59
C SER A 4 5.28 -11.55 7.69
N GLY A 5 5.94 -10.94 8.66
CA GLY A 5 6.65 -11.65 9.72
C GLY A 5 7.87 -12.47 9.27
N VAL A 6 8.21 -12.47 7.97
CA VAL A 6 9.30 -13.29 7.41
C VAL A 6 10.37 -12.42 6.74
N ASP A 7 11.52 -13.04 6.45
CA ASP A 7 12.64 -12.42 5.76
C ASP A 7 12.23 -11.92 4.35
N THR A 8 12.92 -10.86 3.89
CA THR A 8 12.61 -10.20 2.61
C THR A 8 12.77 -11.12 1.40
N HIS A 9 13.70 -12.06 1.41
CA HIS A 9 13.85 -13.03 0.33
C HIS A 9 12.72 -14.07 0.31
N LEU A 10 12.15 -14.40 1.47
CA LEU A 10 11.00 -15.31 1.52
C LEU A 10 9.73 -14.64 1.01
N ASN A 11 9.55 -13.35 1.25
CA ASN A 11 8.36 -12.61 0.84
C ASN A 11 8.46 -11.94 -0.55
N GLY A 12 9.60 -12.08 -1.24
CA GLY A 12 9.79 -11.57 -2.60
C GLY A 12 10.42 -10.18 -2.70
N LEU A 13 10.80 -9.60 -1.58
CA LEU A 13 11.33 -8.24 -1.48
C LEU A 13 12.83 -8.21 -1.17
N GLY A 14 13.59 -9.19 -1.64
CA GLY A 14 15.06 -9.22 -1.54
C GLY A 14 15.72 -8.02 -2.20
N ASN A 15 15.04 -7.39 -3.17
CA ASN A 15 15.36 -6.07 -3.71
C ASN A 15 14.09 -5.37 -4.19
N MET A 16 14.14 -4.05 -4.37
CA MET A 16 13.06 -3.30 -5.04
C MET A 16 13.09 -3.58 -6.55
N THR A 17 11.92 -3.57 -7.20
CA THR A 17 11.78 -3.85 -8.63
C THR A 17 12.72 -2.99 -9.47
N GLU A 18 12.86 -1.70 -9.12
CA GLU A 18 13.65 -0.70 -9.82
C GLU A 18 15.17 -0.93 -9.71
N TRP A 19 15.58 -1.68 -8.68
CA TRP A 19 17.00 -1.95 -8.35
C TRP A 19 17.39 -3.41 -8.55
N THR A 20 16.52 -4.22 -9.16
CA THR A 20 16.81 -5.63 -9.42
C THR A 20 17.97 -5.76 -10.41
N ALA A 21 19.07 -6.33 -9.96
CA ALA A 21 20.26 -6.55 -10.78
C ALA A 21 20.02 -7.67 -11.83
N PRO A 22 20.78 -7.70 -12.93
CA PRO A 22 20.61 -8.71 -13.99
C PRO A 22 20.64 -10.16 -13.48
N ASN A 23 21.50 -10.47 -12.52
CA ASN A 23 21.64 -11.80 -11.90
C ASN A 23 20.54 -12.13 -10.88
N GLN A 24 19.70 -11.18 -10.52
CA GLN A 24 18.55 -11.36 -9.61
C GLN A 24 17.22 -11.55 -10.36
N LYS A 25 17.18 -11.17 -11.64
CA LYS A 25 15.96 -11.25 -12.46
C LYS A 25 15.48 -12.69 -12.60
N GLY A 26 14.22 -12.93 -12.21
CA GLY A 26 13.61 -14.26 -12.27
C GLY A 26 14.06 -15.22 -11.17
N VAL A 27 14.92 -14.78 -10.24
CA VAL A 27 15.34 -15.59 -9.09
C VAL A 27 14.28 -15.45 -7.98
N PRO A 28 13.80 -16.57 -7.38
CA PRO A 28 12.88 -16.53 -6.26
C PRO A 28 13.45 -15.70 -5.10
N GLY A 29 12.59 -14.85 -4.52
CA GLY A 29 12.96 -13.91 -3.47
C GLY A 29 13.30 -12.49 -3.98
N TYR A 30 13.46 -12.32 -5.29
CA TYR A 30 13.74 -11.03 -5.93
C TYR A 30 12.60 -10.59 -6.87
N GLU A 31 11.37 -10.98 -6.57
CA GLU A 31 10.19 -10.61 -7.36
C GLU A 31 9.93 -9.10 -7.33
N GLY A 32 10.48 -8.38 -6.34
CA GLY A 32 10.27 -6.95 -6.12
C GLY A 32 8.84 -6.60 -5.68
N THR A 33 8.07 -7.62 -5.31
CA THR A 33 6.69 -7.48 -4.83
C THR A 33 6.44 -8.41 -3.65
N LEU A 34 5.48 -8.06 -2.80
CA LEU A 34 5.05 -8.93 -1.69
C LEU A 34 4.32 -10.14 -2.25
N ASN A 35 5.05 -11.24 -2.43
CA ASN A 35 4.55 -12.44 -3.10
C ASN A 35 3.42 -13.15 -2.31
N LYS A 36 2.77 -14.12 -2.95
CA LYS A 36 1.65 -14.87 -2.36
C LYS A 36 2.08 -16.12 -1.57
N ARG A 37 3.37 -16.37 -1.43
CA ARG A 37 3.89 -17.46 -0.59
C ARG A 37 3.76 -17.17 0.90
N VAL A 38 3.49 -15.91 1.24
CA VAL A 38 3.34 -15.47 2.64
C VAL A 38 1.94 -14.91 2.89
N ALA A 39 1.36 -15.25 4.03
CA ALA A 39 0.20 -14.55 4.56
C ALA A 39 0.65 -13.16 5.06
N THR A 40 -0.22 -12.17 4.93
CA THR A 40 0.05 -10.84 5.47
C THR A 40 -0.61 -10.65 6.83
N LEU A 41 -0.02 -9.81 7.67
CA LEU A 41 -0.58 -9.47 8.97
C LEU A 41 -2.04 -9.00 8.87
N PRO A 42 -2.42 -8.08 7.93
CA PRO A 42 -3.82 -7.70 7.80
C PRO A 42 -4.74 -8.86 7.39
N GLN A 43 -4.29 -9.81 6.54
CA GLN A 43 -5.10 -11.01 6.25
C GLN A 43 -5.39 -11.85 7.50
N LEU A 44 -4.38 -12.03 8.36
CA LEU A 44 -4.54 -12.78 9.60
C LEU A 44 -5.45 -12.06 10.60
N LEU A 45 -5.28 -10.74 10.73
CA LEU A 45 -6.10 -9.91 11.61
C LEU A 45 -7.55 -9.81 11.14
N GLN A 46 -7.78 -9.64 9.83
CA GLN A 46 -9.13 -9.67 9.24
C GLN A 46 -9.81 -11.02 9.54
N GLY A 47 -9.08 -12.13 9.36
CA GLY A 47 -9.58 -13.46 9.73
C GLY A 47 -9.87 -13.64 11.23
N ALA A 48 -9.23 -12.85 12.09
CA ALA A 48 -9.47 -12.80 13.53
C ALA A 48 -10.56 -11.77 13.95
N GLY A 49 -11.24 -11.15 12.99
CA GLY A 49 -12.36 -10.25 13.24
C GLY A 49 -11.97 -8.78 13.45
N TYR A 50 -10.75 -8.40 13.10
CA TYR A 50 -10.32 -7.00 13.11
C TYR A 50 -10.79 -6.27 11.86
N HIS A 51 -11.09 -4.98 11.99
CA HIS A 51 -11.07 -4.05 10.87
C HIS A 51 -9.63 -3.74 10.47
N THR A 52 -9.36 -3.61 9.16
CA THR A 52 -8.00 -3.45 8.65
C THR A 52 -7.94 -2.29 7.67
N TYR A 53 -7.17 -1.25 8.01
CA TYR A 53 -7.08 -0.02 7.23
C TYR A 53 -5.65 0.26 6.79
N MET A 54 -5.51 0.81 5.59
CA MET A 54 -4.22 1.27 5.09
C MET A 54 -4.31 2.62 4.40
N VAL A 55 -3.35 3.49 4.70
CA VAL A 55 -3.12 4.72 3.95
C VAL A 55 -1.65 4.92 3.64
N GLY A 56 -1.40 5.68 2.58
CA GLY A 56 -0.06 6.10 2.21
C GLY A 56 0.61 5.19 1.21
N LYS A 57 1.94 5.14 1.26
CA LYS A 57 2.77 4.41 0.31
C LYS A 57 2.62 2.91 0.46
N TRP A 58 2.30 2.23 -0.68
CA TRP A 58 2.26 0.76 -0.75
C TRP A 58 3.61 0.16 -1.20
N HIS A 59 3.99 0.38 -2.44
CA HIS A 59 5.25 -0.06 -3.09
C HIS A 59 5.55 -1.58 -2.97
N LEU A 60 4.52 -2.41 -2.81
CA LEU A 60 4.66 -3.86 -2.61
C LEU A 60 4.02 -4.71 -3.71
N GLY A 61 3.63 -4.09 -4.80
CA GLY A 61 3.02 -4.72 -5.98
C GLY A 61 1.82 -3.94 -6.50
N LYS A 62 1.66 -3.93 -7.83
CA LYS A 62 0.59 -3.17 -8.53
C LYS A 62 -0.42 -4.08 -9.24
N GLN A 63 -0.14 -5.39 -9.29
CA GLN A 63 -1.02 -6.38 -9.88
C GLN A 63 -2.31 -6.48 -9.04
N PRO A 64 -3.46 -6.80 -9.66
CA PRO A 64 -4.76 -6.83 -8.97
C PRO A 64 -4.79 -7.72 -7.71
N ASP A 65 -3.98 -8.76 -7.67
CA ASP A 65 -3.87 -9.70 -6.56
C ASP A 65 -2.81 -9.31 -5.51
N LEU A 66 -2.12 -8.19 -5.71
CA LEU A 66 -1.06 -7.66 -4.83
C LEU A 66 -1.36 -6.26 -4.27
N ILE A 67 -2.48 -5.65 -4.67
CA ILE A 67 -2.91 -4.36 -4.10
C ILE A 67 -3.34 -4.52 -2.62
N PRO A 68 -3.37 -3.46 -1.81
CA PRO A 68 -3.73 -3.53 -0.40
C PRO A 68 -5.03 -4.29 -0.12
N ALA A 69 -6.10 -4.01 -0.87
CA ALA A 69 -7.38 -4.70 -0.74
C ALA A 69 -7.28 -6.22 -0.92
N ALA A 70 -6.47 -6.69 -1.88
CA ALA A 70 -6.23 -8.12 -2.11
C ALA A 70 -5.28 -8.74 -1.05
N ARG A 71 -4.61 -7.92 -0.27
CA ARG A 71 -3.66 -8.33 0.76
C ARG A 71 -4.20 -8.12 2.19
N GLY A 72 -5.53 -8.05 2.33
CA GLY A 72 -6.23 -8.11 3.60
C GLY A 72 -6.52 -6.76 4.26
N PHE A 73 -6.43 -5.66 3.53
CA PHE A 73 -6.93 -4.37 3.99
C PHE A 73 -8.37 -4.17 3.52
N GLU A 74 -9.28 -4.01 4.46
CA GLU A 74 -10.71 -3.79 4.22
C GLU A 74 -10.98 -2.42 3.61
N ARG A 75 -10.21 -1.42 4.04
CA ARG A 75 -10.27 -0.06 3.50
C ARG A 75 -8.85 0.44 3.24
N ASP A 76 -8.66 1.05 2.08
CA ASP A 76 -7.37 1.62 1.71
C ASP A 76 -7.50 2.94 0.95
N PHE A 77 -6.56 3.83 1.19
CA PHE A 77 -6.28 4.98 0.35
C PHE A 77 -4.77 5.09 0.14
N THR A 78 -4.29 4.60 -0.99
CA THR A 78 -2.87 4.29 -1.13
C THR A 78 -2.25 4.84 -2.41
N LEU A 79 -0.99 5.27 -2.27
CA LEU A 79 -0.07 5.55 -3.36
C LEU A 79 0.69 4.26 -3.70
N MET A 80 0.62 3.82 -4.95
CA MET A 80 1.17 2.52 -5.36
C MET A 80 2.67 2.53 -5.66
N GLN A 81 3.26 3.69 -5.94
CA GLN A 81 4.69 3.88 -6.20
C GLN A 81 5.49 4.16 -4.92
N GLY A 82 6.82 4.22 -5.09
CA GLY A 82 7.76 4.49 -4.02
C GLY A 82 7.74 5.91 -3.44
N GLY A 83 7.14 6.86 -4.14
CA GLY A 83 7.04 8.27 -3.75
C GLY A 83 6.70 9.14 -4.95
N GLY A 84 6.49 10.42 -4.75
CA GLY A 84 6.19 11.41 -5.79
C GLY A 84 5.54 12.66 -5.21
N SER A 85 4.77 13.40 -5.98
CA SER A 85 4.09 14.60 -5.50
C SER A 85 3.12 14.31 -4.36
N ASN A 86 3.11 15.20 -3.37
CA ASN A 86 2.13 15.16 -2.27
C ASN A 86 0.82 15.90 -2.62
N TRP A 87 0.71 16.45 -3.82
CA TRP A 87 -0.37 17.33 -4.24
C TRP A 87 -1.23 16.70 -5.33
N SER A 88 -2.29 17.40 -5.73
CA SER A 88 -3.28 16.96 -6.71
C SER A 88 -2.75 16.71 -8.14
N ASP A 89 -1.58 17.23 -8.47
CA ASP A 89 -0.93 17.02 -9.77
C ASP A 89 -0.50 15.58 -10.02
N MET A 90 -0.43 14.76 -8.96
CA MET A 90 -0.04 13.34 -9.02
C MET A 90 1.30 13.12 -9.74
N GLY A 91 2.22 14.10 -9.67
CA GLY A 91 3.48 14.06 -10.39
C GLY A 91 4.42 12.95 -9.89
N TYR A 92 4.98 12.18 -10.83
CA TYR A 92 5.98 11.16 -10.53
C TYR A 92 7.26 11.42 -11.35
N PRO A 93 8.44 11.42 -10.71
CA PRO A 93 9.69 11.79 -11.38
C PRO A 93 10.22 10.66 -12.29
N ASN A 94 9.36 10.09 -13.13
CA ASN A 94 9.72 9.08 -14.12
C ASN A 94 9.11 9.49 -15.47
N PRO A 95 9.93 9.88 -16.47
CA PRO A 95 9.44 10.34 -17.76
C PRO A 95 8.59 9.32 -18.53
N ALA A 96 8.83 8.01 -18.33
CA ALA A 96 8.05 6.95 -18.97
C ALA A 96 6.65 6.76 -18.33
N HIS A 97 6.53 7.16 -17.08
CA HIS A 97 5.28 7.05 -16.31
C HIS A 97 5.13 8.28 -15.41
N PRO A 98 4.76 9.45 -15.95
CA PRO A 98 4.88 10.73 -15.25
C PRO A 98 3.83 10.92 -14.15
N GLN A 99 2.90 9.99 -13.99
CA GLN A 99 1.82 10.10 -13.00
C GLN A 99 1.87 8.98 -11.96
N LEU A 100 1.56 9.36 -10.72
CA LEU A 100 1.30 8.45 -9.62
C LEU A 100 -0.01 7.70 -9.84
N THR A 101 -0.06 6.49 -9.30
CA THR A 101 -1.29 5.70 -9.23
C THR A 101 -1.79 5.71 -7.79
N TYR A 102 -2.97 6.24 -7.58
CA TYR A 102 -3.68 6.15 -6.31
C TYR A 102 -4.78 5.10 -6.38
N MET A 103 -4.98 4.41 -5.27
CA MET A 103 -6.08 3.47 -5.07
C MET A 103 -6.92 3.91 -3.87
N ARG A 104 -8.22 3.68 -3.93
CA ARG A 104 -9.13 3.85 -2.79
C ARG A 104 -10.10 2.68 -2.75
N ASN A 105 -10.08 1.92 -1.66
CA ASN A 105 -10.91 0.73 -1.46
C ASN A 105 -10.80 -0.25 -2.64
N GLY A 106 -9.54 -0.54 -3.06
CA GLY A 106 -9.24 -1.44 -4.16
C GLY A 106 -9.52 -0.89 -5.57
N GLN A 107 -9.97 0.35 -5.71
CA GLN A 107 -10.26 0.97 -7.00
C GLN A 107 -9.26 2.08 -7.33
N ARG A 108 -8.89 2.18 -8.60
CA ARG A 108 -8.00 3.25 -9.07
C ARG A 108 -8.71 4.60 -9.04
N ILE A 109 -7.97 5.62 -8.61
CA ILE A 109 -8.38 7.03 -8.68
C ILE A 109 -7.65 7.67 -9.86
N ASP A 110 -8.41 8.25 -10.80
CA ASP A 110 -7.84 8.92 -11.98
C ASP A 110 -7.48 10.38 -11.71
N LYS A 111 -8.17 11.03 -10.78
CA LYS A 111 -7.92 12.42 -10.37
C LYS A 111 -8.13 12.59 -8.87
N LEU A 112 -7.18 13.27 -8.22
CA LEU A 112 -7.33 13.73 -6.84
C LEU A 112 -8.05 15.08 -6.77
N PRO A 113 -8.70 15.45 -5.64
CA PRO A 113 -9.24 16.78 -5.42
C PRO A 113 -8.18 17.87 -5.62
N ASP A 114 -8.58 19.04 -6.10
CA ASP A 114 -7.65 20.11 -6.43
C ASP A 114 -6.90 20.66 -5.18
N ASP A 115 -7.48 20.54 -4.01
CA ASP A 115 -6.91 20.89 -2.70
C ASP A 115 -6.20 19.73 -2.00
N HIS A 116 -5.95 18.63 -2.71
CA HIS A 116 -5.31 17.45 -2.13
C HIS A 116 -3.92 17.75 -1.57
N PHE A 117 -3.73 17.39 -0.31
CA PHE A 117 -2.42 17.22 0.32
C PHE A 117 -2.36 15.85 1.00
N SER A 118 -1.44 15.01 0.55
CA SER A 118 -1.43 13.58 0.88
C SER A 118 -1.50 13.28 2.38
N SER A 119 -0.72 13.98 3.20
CA SER A 119 -0.68 13.72 4.65
C SER A 119 -2.02 14.04 5.33
N ALA A 120 -2.68 15.14 4.96
CA ALA A 120 -4.01 15.48 5.48
C ALA A 120 -5.03 14.45 5.01
N ALA A 121 -5.10 14.19 3.70
CA ALA A 121 -6.06 13.26 3.11
C ALA A 121 -5.93 11.82 3.66
N PHE A 122 -4.71 11.35 3.93
CA PHE A 122 -4.48 10.05 4.56
C PHE A 122 -4.95 10.03 6.01
N SER A 123 -4.69 11.10 6.77
CA SER A 123 -5.14 11.24 8.16
C SER A 123 -6.67 11.25 8.24
N ASP A 124 -7.30 12.07 7.41
CA ASP A 124 -8.76 12.19 7.36
C ASP A 124 -9.43 10.86 7.00
N PHE A 125 -8.88 10.15 6.02
CA PHE A 125 -9.40 8.82 5.63
C PHE A 125 -9.33 7.79 6.76
N ILE A 126 -8.25 7.77 7.56
CA ILE A 126 -8.15 6.85 8.71
C ILE A 126 -9.14 7.26 9.80
N ILE A 127 -9.25 8.54 10.12
CA ILE A 127 -10.21 9.03 11.11
C ILE A 127 -11.64 8.67 10.70
N GLU A 128 -12.01 8.94 9.45
CA GLU A 128 -13.32 8.56 8.87
C GLU A 128 -13.55 7.05 8.98
N SER A 129 -12.56 6.23 8.61
CA SER A 129 -12.66 4.77 8.64
C SER A 129 -12.91 4.23 10.05
N VAL A 130 -12.20 4.77 11.04
CA VAL A 130 -12.39 4.38 12.45
C VAL A 130 -13.76 4.86 12.96
N ASP A 131 -14.13 6.10 12.64
CA ASP A 131 -15.42 6.68 13.11
C ASP A 131 -16.62 5.93 12.55
N GLU A 132 -16.59 5.51 11.31
CA GLU A 132 -17.69 4.75 10.70
C GLU A 132 -17.88 3.36 11.32
N GLN A 133 -16.82 2.74 11.84
CA GLN A 133 -16.86 1.36 12.32
C GLN A 133 -16.72 1.20 13.85
N LYS A 134 -16.44 2.26 14.59
CA LYS A 134 -16.24 2.23 16.05
C LYS A 134 -17.43 1.69 16.86
N GLY A 135 -18.61 1.61 16.27
CA GLY A 135 -19.85 1.19 16.97
C GLY A 135 -20.10 -0.31 16.99
N ASP A 136 -19.34 -1.12 16.23
CA ASP A 136 -19.59 -2.57 16.12
C ASP A 136 -18.80 -3.44 17.12
N GLY A 137 -17.97 -2.80 17.95
CA GLY A 137 -17.22 -3.45 19.03
C GLY A 137 -15.99 -4.25 18.56
N LYS A 138 -15.65 -4.24 17.27
CA LYS A 138 -14.46 -4.91 16.77
C LYS A 138 -13.22 -4.06 16.95
N PRO A 139 -12.06 -4.68 17.22
CA PRO A 139 -10.79 -3.98 17.21
C PRO A 139 -10.38 -3.63 15.77
N PHE A 140 -9.47 -2.69 15.62
CA PHE A 140 -8.93 -2.34 14.31
C PHE A 140 -7.41 -2.40 14.26
N PHE A 141 -6.88 -2.59 13.05
CA PHE A 141 -5.47 -2.45 12.69
C PHE A 141 -5.36 -1.38 11.60
N ALA A 142 -4.64 -0.31 11.88
CA ALA A 142 -4.39 0.76 10.92
C ALA A 142 -2.90 0.84 10.60
N TYR A 143 -2.56 0.74 9.31
CA TYR A 143 -1.20 0.87 8.80
C TYR A 143 -1.06 2.20 8.04
N LEU A 144 -0.33 3.14 8.65
CA LEU A 144 -0.14 4.49 8.14
C LEU A 144 1.30 4.65 7.65
N SER A 145 1.51 4.51 6.34
CA SER A 145 2.81 4.69 5.69
C SER A 145 2.85 6.02 4.93
N PHE A 146 2.92 7.12 5.67
CA PHE A 146 2.97 8.46 5.06
C PHE A 146 4.12 8.57 4.05
N GLN A 147 3.87 9.31 2.96
CA GLN A 147 4.89 9.60 1.96
C GLN A 147 5.89 10.65 2.47
N ALA A 148 5.42 11.64 3.23
CA ALA A 148 6.29 12.65 3.82
C ALA A 148 7.25 12.01 4.86
N VAL A 149 8.50 12.42 4.84
CA VAL A 149 9.20 13.49 4.10
C VAL A 149 10.07 12.95 2.94
N HIS A 150 9.56 12.03 2.15
CA HIS A 150 10.29 11.39 1.05
C HIS A 150 10.34 12.27 -0.19
#